data_2b0025e4ab3bee761b89334a1ab85d37
#
_entry.id   2b0025e4ab3bee761b89334a1ab85d37
#
_cell.length_a   1.000
_cell.length_b   1.000
_cell.length_c   1.000
_cell.angle_alpha   90.00
_cell.angle_beta   90.00
_cell.angle_gamma   90.00
#
_symmetry.space_group_name_H-M   'P 1'
#
loop_
_entity.id
_entity.type
_entity.pdbx_description
1 polymer ?
#
loop_
_entity_poly.entity_id
_entity_poly.type
_entity_poly.pdbx_seq_one_letter_code
_entity_poly.pdbx_strand_id
1 'polypeptide(L)'
;MAEVNKFFAALKYIIPSDMEYFLEESSAEGLKLLDLGQSSVFAMKFVEEQPEKVKYAVDCSGLSKSLYMQTILDKGWEYMGTSLNCYVWRKPYEGADRPEDFTDKTAIAKHCLKQGIVFAAVAVILLVLYTLMIIELVAEFKMGKTEHIPLYSIAMTVQFPLLMYSVWAAVKLIKYAVPRMKDK
;
A
#
# COMPACT_ATOMS: atom_id res chain seq x y z
N MET A 1 -23.79 -2.20 14.88
CA MET A 1 -22.49 -1.62 14.56
C MET A 1 -22.52 -1.26 13.10
N ALA A 2 -22.22 -0.02 12.74
CA ALA A 2 -22.16 0.39 11.35
C ALA A 2 -20.81 -0.05 10.74
N GLU A 3 -20.86 -0.63 9.54
CA GLU A 3 -19.64 -0.93 8.78
C GLU A 3 -19.24 0.30 7.96
N VAL A 4 -17.96 0.67 8.05
CA VAL A 4 -17.37 1.79 7.31
C VAL A 4 -16.30 1.26 6.39
N ASN A 5 -16.40 1.56 5.09
CA ASN A 5 -15.40 1.20 4.10
C ASN A 5 -14.49 2.40 3.78
N LYS A 6 -13.18 2.27 4.01
CA LYS A 6 -12.19 3.27 3.55
C LYS A 6 -11.56 2.77 2.24
N PHE A 7 -11.97 3.39 1.13
CA PHE A 7 -11.51 3.02 -0.20
C PHE A 7 -10.09 3.51 -0.46
N PHE A 8 -9.31 2.68 -1.17
CA PHE A 8 -7.94 2.95 -1.60
C PHE A 8 -6.94 3.28 -0.48
N ALA A 9 -7.26 2.95 0.78
CA ALA A 9 -6.38 3.22 1.91
C ALA A 9 -5.01 2.53 1.76
N ALA A 10 -4.97 1.27 1.33
CA ALA A 10 -3.72 0.56 1.08
C ALA A 10 -2.86 1.22 -0.02
N LEU A 11 -3.50 1.77 -1.06
CA LEU A 11 -2.79 2.47 -2.14
C LEU A 11 -2.30 3.86 -1.72
N LYS A 12 -3.00 4.53 -0.81
CA LYS A 12 -2.61 5.83 -0.25
C LYS A 12 -1.47 5.69 0.75
N TYR A 13 -1.55 4.69 1.63
CA TYR A 13 -0.60 4.43 2.72
C TYR A 13 0.32 3.25 2.37
N ILE A 14 1.04 3.35 1.25
CA ILE A 14 1.93 2.29 0.71
C ILE A 14 3.21 2.06 1.54
N ILE A 15 3.58 3.01 2.41
CA ILE A 15 4.69 2.85 3.34
C ILE A 15 4.17 2.21 4.63
N PRO A 16 4.82 1.16 5.17
CA PRO A 16 4.39 0.49 6.39
C PRO A 16 4.13 1.44 7.58
N SER A 17 5.02 2.37 7.86
CA SER A 17 4.84 3.34 8.95
C SER A 17 3.66 4.30 8.74
N ASP A 18 3.35 4.68 7.49
CA ASP A 18 2.19 5.51 7.20
C ASP A 18 0.90 4.71 7.40
N MET A 19 0.91 3.42 7.06
CA MET A 19 -0.20 2.50 7.28
C MET A 19 -0.45 2.29 8.78
N GLU A 20 0.61 2.04 9.56
CA GLU A 20 0.52 1.91 11.01
C GLU A 20 -0.13 3.15 11.64
N TYR A 21 0.39 4.33 11.29
CA TYR A 21 -0.16 5.61 11.78
C TYR A 21 -1.64 5.77 11.43
N PHE A 22 -2.01 5.51 10.18
CA PHE A 22 -3.40 5.59 9.71
C PHE A 22 -4.34 4.64 10.48
N LEU A 23 -3.91 3.42 10.76
CA LEU A 23 -4.70 2.43 11.50
C LEU A 23 -4.81 2.79 12.99
N GLU A 24 -3.72 3.29 13.61
CA GLU A 24 -3.71 3.79 14.99
C GLU A 24 -4.66 4.98 15.14
N GLU A 25 -4.60 5.96 14.23
CA GLU A 25 -5.48 7.13 14.22
C GLU A 25 -6.95 6.73 14.04
N SER A 26 -7.23 5.82 13.10
CA SER A 26 -8.59 5.30 12.88
C SER A 26 -9.14 4.63 14.15
N SER A 27 -8.32 3.84 14.87
CA SER A 27 -8.75 3.20 16.13
C SER A 27 -8.99 4.20 17.25
N ALA A 28 -8.19 5.27 17.32
CA ALA A 28 -8.39 6.36 18.26
C ALA A 28 -9.67 7.17 17.98
N GLU A 29 -10.13 7.17 16.72
CA GLU A 29 -11.43 7.76 16.30
C GLU A 29 -12.62 6.81 16.51
N GLY A 30 -12.40 5.59 17.03
CA GLY A 30 -13.44 4.60 17.23
C GLY A 30 -13.77 3.74 16.00
N LEU A 31 -12.83 3.64 15.04
CA LEU A 31 -12.94 2.79 13.88
C LEU A 31 -12.00 1.58 14.02
N LYS A 32 -12.56 0.44 14.38
CA LYS A 32 -11.82 -0.82 14.50
C LYS A 32 -11.71 -1.52 13.15
N LEU A 33 -10.48 -1.82 12.72
CA LEU A 33 -10.24 -2.65 11.56
C LEU A 33 -10.78 -4.07 11.79
N LEU A 34 -11.60 -4.58 10.85
CA LEU A 34 -12.17 -5.92 10.98
C LEU A 34 -11.16 -6.98 10.56
N ASP A 35 -10.82 -7.03 9.28
CA ASP A 35 -9.90 -7.98 8.71
C ASP A 35 -9.34 -7.44 7.39
N LEU A 36 -8.11 -7.80 7.09
CA LEU A 36 -7.45 -7.50 5.82
C LEU A 36 -7.54 -8.72 4.90
N GLY A 37 -8.71 -8.89 4.26
CA GLY A 37 -8.92 -9.89 3.22
C GLY A 37 -8.28 -9.51 1.88
N GLN A 38 -8.49 -10.35 0.86
CA GLN A 38 -7.95 -10.13 -0.49
C GLN A 38 -8.39 -8.82 -1.14
N SER A 39 -9.56 -8.31 -0.77
CA SER A 39 -10.10 -7.03 -1.28
C SER A 39 -9.56 -5.79 -0.57
N SER A 40 -8.74 -5.94 0.47
CA SER A 40 -8.22 -4.83 1.29
C SER A 40 -7.36 -3.82 0.53
N VAL A 41 -6.82 -4.20 -0.63
CA VAL A 41 -6.11 -3.27 -1.52
C VAL A 41 -7.03 -2.14 -1.99
N PHE A 42 -8.30 -2.45 -2.29
CA PHE A 42 -9.27 -1.48 -2.77
C PHE A 42 -10.11 -0.87 -1.64
N ALA A 43 -10.50 -1.67 -0.66
CA ALA A 43 -11.34 -1.22 0.46
C ALA A 43 -10.95 -1.91 1.77
N MET A 44 -10.61 -1.15 2.78
CA MET A 44 -10.44 -1.62 4.15
C MET A 44 -11.75 -1.48 4.90
N LYS A 45 -12.17 -2.55 5.58
CA LYS A 45 -13.42 -2.60 6.33
C LYS A 45 -13.17 -2.29 7.79
N PHE A 46 -13.91 -1.33 8.30
CA PHE A 46 -13.91 -0.94 9.70
C PHE A 46 -15.31 -1.10 10.28
N VAL A 47 -15.38 -1.23 11.60
CA VAL A 47 -16.63 -1.17 12.37
C VAL A 47 -16.52 -0.04 13.38
N GLU A 48 -17.64 0.67 13.60
CA GLU A 48 -17.70 1.68 14.64
C GLU A 48 -17.77 1.01 16.02
N GLU A 49 -16.77 1.28 16.86
CA GLU A 49 -16.66 0.86 18.25
C GLU A 49 -16.25 2.07 19.14
N GLN A 50 -16.01 1.82 20.42
CA GLN A 50 -15.44 2.86 21.28
C GLN A 50 -13.98 3.14 20.89
N PRO A 51 -13.52 4.40 21.00
CA PRO A 51 -12.12 4.74 20.77
C PRO A 51 -11.19 3.91 21.65
N GLU A 52 -10.18 3.29 21.02
CA GLU A 52 -9.24 2.40 21.68
C GLU A 52 -7.81 2.79 21.32
N LYS A 53 -6.89 2.71 22.31
CA LYS A 53 -5.46 2.85 22.04
C LYS A 53 -4.91 1.51 21.55
N VAL A 54 -4.47 1.50 20.32
CA VAL A 54 -3.96 0.29 19.67
C VAL A 54 -2.60 0.60 19.05
N LYS A 55 -1.64 -0.30 19.21
CA LYS A 55 -0.42 -0.31 18.42
C LYS A 55 -0.61 -1.24 17.22
N TYR A 56 -0.36 -0.72 16.03
CA TYR A 56 -0.24 -1.52 14.82
C TYR A 56 1.24 -1.72 14.46
N ALA A 57 1.54 -2.88 13.88
CA ALA A 57 2.85 -3.21 13.36
C ALA A 57 2.70 -3.87 11.99
N VAL A 58 3.40 -3.34 10.98
CA VAL A 58 3.39 -3.86 9.62
C VAL A 58 4.74 -4.52 9.34
N ASP A 59 4.76 -5.84 9.35
CA ASP A 59 5.98 -6.62 9.20
C ASP A 59 6.13 -7.19 7.78
N CYS A 60 7.23 -6.84 7.14
CA CYS A 60 7.61 -7.26 5.79
C CYS A 60 8.80 -8.22 5.79
N SER A 61 9.13 -8.86 6.91
CA SER A 61 10.34 -9.69 7.05
C SER A 61 10.30 -10.98 6.23
N GLY A 62 9.11 -11.44 5.81
CA GLY A 62 8.96 -12.65 4.99
C GLY A 62 9.36 -13.95 5.68
N LEU A 63 9.46 -13.97 7.01
CA LEU A 63 9.82 -15.14 7.78
C LEU A 63 8.80 -16.28 7.63
N SER A 64 9.27 -17.53 7.78
CA SER A 64 8.47 -18.76 7.65
C SER A 64 7.25 -18.76 8.58
N LYS A 65 6.07 -18.96 7.97
CA LYS A 65 4.76 -18.63 8.54
C LYS A 65 4.42 -19.21 9.92
N SER A 66 4.74 -20.47 10.21
CA SER A 66 4.12 -21.12 11.38
C SER A 66 4.75 -20.73 12.73
N LEU A 67 6.06 -20.90 12.88
CA LEU A 67 6.74 -20.62 14.14
C LEU A 67 6.81 -19.13 14.47
N TYR A 68 7.03 -18.30 13.45
CA TYR A 68 7.03 -16.85 13.57
C TYR A 68 5.67 -16.32 14.04
N MET A 69 4.58 -16.73 13.37
CA MET A 69 3.23 -16.28 13.75
C MET A 69 2.90 -16.67 15.19
N GLN A 70 3.22 -17.92 15.59
CA GLN A 70 2.99 -18.37 16.95
C GLN A 70 3.73 -17.51 17.97
N THR A 71 5.01 -17.22 17.70
CA THR A 71 5.83 -16.38 18.61
C THR A 71 5.26 -14.98 18.82
N ILE A 72 4.66 -14.38 17.78
CA ILE A 72 4.06 -13.04 17.86
C ILE A 72 2.70 -13.10 18.57
N LEU A 73 1.89 -14.13 18.30
CA LEU A 73 0.63 -14.38 19.00
C LEU A 73 0.86 -14.59 20.50
N ASP A 74 1.88 -15.36 20.89
CA ASP A 74 2.25 -15.62 22.29
C ASP A 74 2.65 -14.32 23.04
N LYS A 75 3.10 -13.30 22.30
CA LYS A 75 3.37 -11.96 22.85
C LYS A 75 2.11 -11.08 22.97
N GLY A 76 0.94 -11.64 22.66
CA GLY A 76 -0.36 -10.95 22.76
C GLY A 76 -0.65 -10.00 21.60
N TRP A 77 -0.03 -10.21 20.43
CA TRP A 77 -0.42 -9.53 19.19
C TRP A 77 -1.51 -10.30 18.45
N GLU A 78 -2.43 -9.58 17.85
CA GLU A 78 -3.51 -10.13 17.01
C GLU A 78 -3.14 -9.98 15.53
N TYR A 79 -3.31 -11.05 14.77
CA TYR A 79 -3.09 -11.03 13.32
C TYR A 79 -4.31 -10.48 12.60
N MET A 80 -4.13 -9.41 11.83
CA MET A 80 -5.20 -8.73 11.10
C MET A 80 -5.24 -9.06 9.60
N GLY A 81 -4.31 -9.87 9.11
CA GLY A 81 -4.23 -10.20 7.69
C GLY A 81 -2.97 -9.66 7.02
N THR A 82 -3.01 -9.55 5.69
CA THR A 82 -1.89 -9.05 4.88
C THR A 82 -2.29 -7.84 4.06
N SER A 83 -1.39 -6.88 3.97
CA SER A 83 -1.49 -5.74 3.05
C SER A 83 -0.16 -5.56 2.33
N LEU A 84 -0.20 -5.44 0.99
CA LEU A 84 0.98 -5.24 0.14
C LEU A 84 2.13 -6.23 0.43
N ASN A 85 1.79 -7.50 0.65
CA ASN A 85 2.71 -8.60 1.00
C ASN A 85 3.42 -8.44 2.35
N CYS A 86 2.91 -7.60 3.26
CA CYS A 86 3.36 -7.49 4.63
C CYS A 86 2.26 -7.98 5.58
N TYR A 87 2.64 -8.58 6.70
CA TYR A 87 1.73 -8.97 7.77
C TYR A 87 1.34 -7.76 8.59
N VAL A 88 0.06 -7.61 8.90
CA VAL A 88 -0.45 -6.54 9.74
C VAL A 88 -0.86 -7.13 11.08
N TRP A 89 -0.30 -6.57 12.14
CA TRP A 89 -0.52 -6.98 13.52
C TRP A 89 -1.12 -5.83 14.31
N ARG A 90 -1.91 -6.18 15.30
CA ARG A 90 -2.59 -5.27 16.20
C ARG A 90 -2.34 -5.69 17.65
N LYS A 91 -2.11 -4.71 18.54
CA LYS A 91 -2.06 -4.96 20.00
C LYS A 91 -2.69 -3.79 20.74
N PRO A 92 -3.84 -3.99 21.41
CA PRO A 92 -4.42 -3.00 22.30
C PRO A 92 -3.51 -2.74 23.50
N TYR A 93 -3.56 -1.52 24.04
CA TYR A 93 -2.81 -1.19 25.25
C TYR A 93 -3.53 -0.11 26.07
N GLU A 94 -3.26 -0.08 27.37
CA GLU A 94 -3.83 0.88 28.30
C GLU A 94 -2.75 1.83 28.86
N GLY A 95 -3.18 3.03 29.22
CA GLY A 95 -2.31 4.00 29.87
C GLY A 95 -1.13 4.47 29.02
N ALA A 96 0.08 4.35 29.58
CA ALA A 96 1.35 4.74 28.95
C ALA A 96 2.16 3.54 28.39
N ASP A 97 1.71 2.30 28.62
CA ASP A 97 2.45 1.07 28.26
C ASP A 97 2.28 0.72 26.76
N ARG A 98 2.70 1.64 25.90
CA ARG A 98 2.69 1.39 24.45
C ARG A 98 3.62 0.22 24.10
N PRO A 99 3.15 -0.83 23.40
CA PRO A 99 3.97 -1.97 23.01
C PRO A 99 5.17 -1.54 22.17
N GLU A 100 6.31 -2.20 22.41
CA GLU A 100 7.51 -2.02 21.59
C GLU A 100 7.30 -2.55 20.18
N ASP A 101 7.93 -1.88 19.22
CA ASP A 101 7.97 -2.29 17.83
C ASP A 101 8.94 -3.48 17.68
N PHE A 102 8.43 -4.59 17.16
CA PHE A 102 9.22 -5.81 16.92
C PHE A 102 9.67 -5.97 15.46
N THR A 103 9.29 -5.02 14.59
CA THR A 103 9.53 -5.12 13.15
C THR A 103 10.98 -4.82 12.78
N ASP A 104 11.53 -5.57 11.82
CA ASP A 104 12.87 -5.28 11.28
C ASP A 104 12.81 -4.12 10.28
N LYS A 105 13.28 -2.96 10.71
CA LYS A 105 13.34 -1.74 9.89
C LYS A 105 14.16 -1.94 8.61
N THR A 106 15.18 -2.80 8.64
CA THR A 106 15.99 -3.13 7.47
C THR A 106 15.21 -3.98 6.48
N ALA A 107 14.44 -4.97 6.97
CA ALA A 107 13.57 -5.79 6.13
C ALA A 107 12.48 -4.93 5.47
N ILE A 108 11.86 -4.01 6.23
CA ILE A 108 10.90 -3.04 5.70
C ILE A 108 11.52 -2.17 4.61
N ALA A 109 12.71 -1.62 4.84
CA ALA A 109 13.39 -0.78 3.85
C ALA A 109 13.71 -1.57 2.56
N LYS A 110 14.20 -2.81 2.68
CA LYS A 110 14.45 -3.70 1.53
C LYS A 110 13.17 -4.02 0.76
N HIS A 111 12.07 -4.29 1.47
CA HIS A 111 10.77 -4.53 0.87
C HIS A 111 10.28 -3.29 0.11
N CYS A 112 10.31 -2.12 0.73
CA CYS A 112 9.93 -0.85 0.09
C CYS A 112 10.79 -0.56 -1.15
N LEU A 113 12.11 -0.80 -1.10
CA LEU A 113 12.99 -0.63 -2.26
C LEU A 113 12.58 -1.57 -3.41
N LYS A 114 12.36 -2.86 -3.11
CA LYS A 114 11.92 -3.85 -4.11
C LYS A 114 10.61 -3.43 -4.76
N GLN A 115 9.62 -3.04 -3.98
CA GLN A 115 8.33 -2.57 -4.47
C GLN A 115 8.49 -1.27 -5.29
N GLY A 116 9.32 -0.34 -4.84
CA GLY A 116 9.62 0.90 -5.56
C GLY A 116 10.23 0.64 -6.93
N ILE A 117 11.14 -0.33 -7.04
CA ILE A 117 11.73 -0.75 -8.34
C ILE A 117 10.66 -1.36 -9.26
N VAL A 118 9.76 -2.18 -8.72
CA VAL A 118 8.65 -2.75 -9.49
C VAL A 118 7.74 -1.65 -10.03
N PHE A 119 7.34 -0.68 -9.20
CA PHE A 119 6.53 0.45 -9.66
C PHE A 119 7.27 1.31 -10.69
N ALA A 120 8.58 1.50 -10.55
CA ALA A 120 9.39 2.21 -11.55
C ALA A 120 9.40 1.47 -12.89
N ALA A 121 9.58 0.16 -12.89
CA ALA A 121 9.52 -0.66 -14.11
C ALA A 121 8.14 -0.59 -14.78
N VAL A 122 7.05 -0.68 -13.99
CA VAL A 122 5.68 -0.51 -14.49
C VAL A 122 5.49 0.88 -15.10
N ALA A 123 5.99 1.94 -14.44
CA ALA A 123 5.91 3.30 -14.97
C ALA A 123 6.62 3.45 -16.32
N VAL A 124 7.80 2.84 -16.50
CA VAL A 124 8.53 2.84 -17.79
C VAL A 124 7.72 2.14 -18.86
N ILE A 125 7.16 0.96 -18.57
CA ILE A 125 6.32 0.22 -19.53
C ILE A 125 5.09 1.06 -19.93
N LEU A 126 4.40 1.63 -18.95
CA LEU A 126 3.23 2.48 -19.22
C LEU A 126 3.60 3.72 -20.04
N LEU A 127 4.76 4.33 -19.79
CA LEU A 127 5.25 5.47 -20.55
C LEU A 127 5.52 5.09 -22.01
N VAL A 128 6.15 3.95 -22.26
CA VAL A 128 6.39 3.46 -23.62
C VAL A 128 5.07 3.22 -24.37
N LEU A 129 4.12 2.52 -23.71
CA LEU A 129 2.80 2.29 -24.31
C LEU A 129 2.05 3.58 -24.59
N TYR A 130 2.13 4.55 -23.68
CA TYR A 130 1.51 5.86 -23.85
C TYR A 130 2.09 6.62 -25.03
N THR A 131 3.42 6.60 -25.22
CA THR A 131 4.09 7.25 -26.34
C THR A 131 3.75 6.58 -27.66
N LEU A 132 3.67 5.24 -27.72
CA LEU A 132 3.23 4.53 -28.93
C LEU A 132 1.81 4.92 -29.33
N MET A 133 0.88 5.02 -28.36
CA MET A 133 -0.49 5.44 -28.61
C MET A 133 -0.56 6.89 -29.15
N ILE A 134 0.29 7.80 -28.65
CA ILE A 134 0.38 9.16 -29.21
C ILE A 134 0.86 9.13 -30.68
N ILE A 135 1.86 8.33 -30.98
CA ILE A 135 2.40 8.19 -32.35
C ILE A 135 1.31 7.72 -33.32
N GLU A 136 0.56 6.67 -32.93
CA GLU A 136 -0.55 6.13 -33.71
C GLU A 136 -1.66 7.17 -33.89
N LEU A 137 -2.05 7.87 -32.84
CA LEU A 137 -3.07 8.92 -32.88
C LEU A 137 -2.67 10.03 -33.83
N VAL A 138 -1.43 10.50 -33.80
CA VAL A 138 -0.91 11.53 -34.73
C VAL A 138 -0.85 11.02 -36.16
N ALA A 139 -0.49 9.76 -36.38
CA ALA A 139 -0.47 9.15 -37.70
C ALA A 139 -1.87 9.05 -38.32
N GLU A 140 -2.87 8.60 -37.58
CA GLU A 140 -4.27 8.57 -38.04
C GLU A 140 -4.81 9.96 -38.37
N PHE A 141 -4.55 10.94 -37.50
CA PHE A 141 -4.96 12.31 -37.72
C PHE A 141 -4.38 12.88 -39.03
N LYS A 142 -3.10 12.62 -39.32
CA LYS A 142 -2.45 13.04 -40.57
C LYS A 142 -3.02 12.36 -41.83
N MET A 143 -3.50 11.12 -41.67
CA MET A 143 -4.11 10.35 -42.76
C MET A 143 -5.60 10.68 -42.98
N GLY A 144 -6.18 11.57 -42.16
CA GLY A 144 -7.61 11.89 -42.17
C GLY A 144 -8.52 10.76 -41.72
N LYS A 145 -7.97 9.76 -41.03
CA LYS A 145 -8.73 8.64 -40.43
C LYS A 145 -9.15 9.04 -39.02
N THR A 146 -10.41 8.81 -38.69
CA THR A 146 -10.96 9.21 -37.36
C THR A 146 -11.56 8.03 -36.61
N GLU A 147 -11.54 6.84 -37.19
CA GLU A 147 -12.27 5.67 -36.66
C GLU A 147 -11.78 5.22 -35.25
N HIS A 148 -10.47 5.25 -35.00
CA HIS A 148 -9.88 4.79 -33.75
C HIS A 148 -9.55 5.90 -32.76
N ILE A 149 -9.70 7.18 -33.12
CA ILE A 149 -9.41 8.34 -32.26
C ILE A 149 -10.16 8.25 -30.92
N PRO A 150 -11.47 7.90 -30.88
CA PRO A 150 -12.19 7.77 -29.61
C PRO A 150 -11.60 6.67 -28.70
N LEU A 151 -11.21 5.54 -29.29
CA LEU A 151 -10.64 4.41 -28.56
C LEU A 151 -9.30 4.80 -27.91
N TYR A 152 -8.40 5.42 -28.67
CA TYR A 152 -7.11 5.90 -28.14
C TYR A 152 -7.32 6.95 -27.05
N SER A 153 -8.25 7.87 -27.21
CA SER A 153 -8.56 8.90 -26.22
C SER A 153 -9.05 8.31 -24.91
N ILE A 154 -9.93 7.31 -24.94
CA ILE A 154 -10.41 6.61 -23.75
C ILE A 154 -9.26 5.86 -23.09
N ALA A 155 -8.48 5.09 -23.86
CA ALA A 155 -7.36 4.32 -23.33
C ALA A 155 -6.31 5.21 -22.66
N MET A 156 -5.97 6.34 -23.26
CA MET A 156 -5.04 7.32 -22.69
C MET A 156 -5.57 7.96 -21.41
N THR A 157 -6.87 8.25 -21.36
CA THR A 157 -7.51 8.82 -20.16
C THR A 157 -7.43 7.85 -18.96
N VAL A 158 -7.59 6.56 -19.19
CA VAL A 158 -7.47 5.53 -18.14
C VAL A 158 -6.00 5.28 -17.78
N GLN A 159 -5.11 5.25 -18.75
CA GLN A 159 -3.70 4.94 -18.55
C GLN A 159 -2.93 6.05 -17.82
N PHE A 160 -3.29 7.32 -18.05
CA PHE A 160 -2.59 8.47 -17.47
C PHE A 160 -2.59 8.46 -15.92
N PRO A 161 -3.72 8.26 -15.20
CA PRO A 161 -3.73 8.16 -13.74
C PRO A 161 -2.88 6.99 -13.23
N LEU A 162 -2.89 5.84 -13.94
CA LEU A 162 -2.08 4.67 -13.57
C LEU A 162 -0.58 4.96 -13.69
N LEU A 163 -0.17 5.64 -14.75
CA LEU A 163 1.20 6.10 -14.95
C LEU A 163 1.62 7.05 -13.82
N MET A 164 0.81 8.07 -13.56
CA MET A 164 1.09 9.06 -12.50
C MET A 164 1.20 8.41 -11.13
N TYR A 165 0.28 7.48 -10.80
CA TYR A 165 0.33 6.73 -9.56
C TYR A 165 1.59 5.87 -9.47
N SER A 166 1.98 5.16 -10.54
CA SER A 166 3.17 4.31 -10.55
C SER A 166 4.45 5.10 -10.33
N VAL A 167 4.57 6.28 -10.94
CA VAL A 167 5.71 7.19 -10.71
C VAL A 167 5.72 7.70 -9.27
N TRP A 168 4.59 8.16 -8.75
CA TRP A 168 4.46 8.64 -7.37
C TRP A 168 4.83 7.54 -6.36
N ALA A 169 4.29 6.32 -6.53
CA ALA A 169 4.55 5.19 -5.66
C ALA A 169 6.05 4.80 -5.67
N ALA A 170 6.66 4.72 -6.86
CA ALA A 170 8.08 4.45 -7.01
C ALA A 170 8.94 5.48 -6.25
N VAL A 171 8.70 6.76 -6.48
CA VAL A 171 9.45 7.85 -5.84
C VAL A 171 9.28 7.81 -4.32
N LYS A 172 8.06 7.64 -3.83
CA LYS A 172 7.74 7.60 -2.39
C LYS A 172 8.45 6.45 -1.70
N LEU A 173 8.36 5.23 -2.25
CA LEU A 173 8.97 4.02 -1.70
C LEU A 173 10.50 4.07 -1.72
N ILE A 174 11.11 4.52 -2.82
CA ILE A 174 12.56 4.63 -2.94
C ILE A 174 13.11 5.70 -1.99
N LYS A 175 12.46 6.86 -1.89
CA LYS A 175 12.84 7.92 -0.93
C LYS A 175 12.75 7.45 0.52
N TYR A 176 11.81 6.59 0.85
CA TYR A 176 11.72 5.99 2.18
C TYR A 176 12.84 4.98 2.45
N ALA A 177 13.16 4.13 1.46
CA ALA A 177 14.06 2.99 1.63
C ALA A 177 15.54 3.36 1.64
N VAL A 178 15.98 4.23 0.70
CA VAL A 178 17.41 4.50 0.45
C VAL A 178 18.17 5.06 1.68
N PRO A 179 17.67 6.05 2.42
CA PRO A 179 18.36 6.54 3.60
C PRO A 179 18.53 5.46 4.67
N ARG A 180 17.45 4.69 4.93
CA ARG A 180 17.41 3.64 5.98
C ARG A 180 18.29 2.42 5.70
N MET A 181 18.76 2.26 4.47
CA MET A 181 19.70 1.21 4.09
C MET A 181 21.16 1.67 4.22
N LYS A 182 21.43 2.97 4.33
CA LYS A 182 22.78 3.54 4.47
C LYS A 182 23.21 3.69 5.93
N ASP A 183 22.27 3.70 6.86
CA ASP A 183 22.55 3.87 8.30
C ASP A 183 23.00 2.54 8.97
N LYS A 184 23.88 1.78 8.28
CA LYS A 184 24.54 0.56 8.79
C LYS A 184 26.02 0.78 8.97
#